data_d142f0f6e0698ab0cbcbfef8b7f8b0e2
#
_entry.id   d142f0f6e0698ab0cbcbfef8b7f8b0e2
#
_cell.length_a   1.000
_cell.length_b   1.000
_cell.length_c   1.000
_cell.angle_alpha   90.00
_cell.angle_beta   90.00
_cell.angle_gamma   90.00
#
_symmetry.space_group_name_H-M   'P 1'
#
loop_
_entity.id
_entity.type
_entity.pdbx_description
1 polymer ?
#
loop_
_entity_poly.entity_id
_entity_poly.type
_entity_poly.pdbx_seq_one_letter_code
_entity_poly.pdbx_strand_id
1 'polypeptide(L)'
;MLNRNLSLNPMLIEKLIKPLCLISPEALKMIPQKVQKDILEYQKIEAELQYIVQQKYQLQAKINEAENAINLLHDQPADAVIYKAVGTVMVKGLNKESVEKDLIDLKETQSLRLKSIEKQENALKERFETLEKNINNALKEMGLAQSPKNNENIDDTDEYN
;
A
#
# COMPACT_ATOMS: atom_id res chain seq x y z
N MET A 1 -7.78 -0.58 19.78
CA MET A 1 -8.39 -0.84 18.46
C MET A 1 -8.24 0.43 17.62
N LEU A 2 -7.10 0.68 17.04
CA LEU A 2 -6.81 1.88 16.26
C LEU A 2 -6.43 1.45 14.85
N ASN A 3 -7.45 1.42 13.98
CA ASN A 3 -7.29 1.36 12.54
C ASN A 3 -6.64 2.68 12.09
N ARG A 4 -5.32 2.75 12.12
CA ARG A 4 -4.60 3.76 11.35
C ARG A 4 -4.49 3.26 9.93
N ASN A 5 -5.52 3.52 9.14
CA ASN A 5 -5.40 3.62 7.70
C ASN A 5 -4.38 4.72 7.41
N LEU A 6 -3.10 4.34 7.31
CA LEU A 6 -2.10 5.15 6.65
C LEU A 6 -2.39 5.08 5.14
N SER A 7 -3.44 5.80 4.74
CA SER A 7 -3.56 6.30 3.39
C SER A 7 -2.28 7.11 3.17
N LEU A 8 -1.39 6.61 2.33
CA LEU A 8 -0.25 7.38 1.82
C LEU A 8 -0.85 8.67 1.24
N ASN A 9 -0.69 9.75 1.99
CA ASN A 9 -1.31 11.02 1.64
C ASN A 9 -0.57 11.55 0.41
N PRO A 10 -1.18 11.54 -0.80
CA PRO A 10 -0.52 12.00 -2.02
C PRO A 10 -0.02 13.45 -1.90
N MET A 11 -0.61 14.24 -1.01
CA MET A 11 -0.13 15.59 -0.71
C MET A 11 1.23 15.64 0.01
N LEU A 12 1.58 14.61 0.79
CA LEU A 12 2.91 14.54 1.43
C LEU A 12 3.99 14.18 0.41
N ILE A 13 3.66 13.29 -0.53
CA ILE A 13 4.53 12.89 -1.65
C ILE A 13 4.80 14.12 -2.53
N GLU A 14 3.79 14.89 -2.85
CA GLU A 14 3.91 16.10 -3.67
C GLU A 14 4.72 17.21 -2.97
N LYS A 15 4.64 17.32 -1.64
CA LYS A 15 5.43 18.28 -0.85
C LYS A 15 6.90 17.93 -0.75
N LEU A 16 7.28 16.65 -0.79
CA LEU A 16 8.67 16.19 -0.72
C LEU A 16 9.34 16.12 -2.11
N ILE A 17 8.60 15.79 -3.15
CA ILE A 17 9.13 15.67 -4.52
C ILE A 17 9.19 17.04 -5.22
N LYS A 18 8.26 17.97 -4.94
CA LYS A 18 8.31 19.33 -5.53
C LYS A 18 9.63 20.08 -5.29
N PRO A 19 10.24 20.09 -4.08
CA PRO A 19 11.53 20.72 -3.92
C PRO A 19 12.66 19.99 -4.66
N LEU A 20 12.56 18.67 -4.87
CA LEU A 20 13.58 17.90 -5.56
C LEU A 20 13.57 18.13 -7.08
N CYS A 21 12.40 18.33 -7.70
CA CYS A 21 12.27 18.68 -9.12
C CYS A 21 12.72 20.11 -9.45
N LEU A 22 12.79 21.00 -8.46
CA LEU A 22 13.23 22.40 -8.59
C LEU A 22 14.71 22.60 -8.21
N ILE A 23 15.39 21.54 -7.77
CA ILE A 23 16.82 21.61 -7.46
C ILE A 23 17.58 21.67 -8.79
N SER A 24 18.28 22.79 -9.02
CA SER A 24 19.14 22.94 -10.20
C SER A 24 20.21 21.84 -10.21
N PRO A 25 20.70 21.43 -11.40
CA PRO A 25 21.75 20.40 -11.51
C PRO A 25 23.02 20.72 -10.72
N GLU A 26 23.25 21.99 -10.41
CA GLU A 26 24.37 22.47 -9.62
C GLU A 26 24.15 22.25 -8.12
N ALA A 27 22.91 22.40 -7.61
CA ALA A 27 22.57 22.11 -6.24
C ALA A 27 22.63 20.60 -5.93
N LEU A 28 22.34 19.74 -6.91
CA LEU A 28 22.50 18.29 -6.78
C LEU A 28 23.97 17.88 -6.54
N LYS A 29 24.92 18.60 -7.09
CA LYS A 29 26.36 18.36 -6.88
C LYS A 29 26.82 18.71 -5.48
N MET A 30 26.10 19.55 -4.76
CA MET A 30 26.41 19.95 -3.38
C MET A 30 25.85 18.96 -2.34
N ILE A 31 24.97 18.04 -2.75
CA ILE A 31 24.39 17.03 -1.85
C ILE A 31 25.43 15.91 -1.64
N PRO A 32 25.73 15.56 -0.37
CA PRO A 32 26.62 14.44 -0.06
C PRO A 32 26.20 13.16 -0.76
N GLN A 33 27.16 12.40 -1.27
CA GLN A 33 26.89 11.14 -2.00
C GLN A 33 26.03 10.15 -1.22
N LYS A 34 26.12 10.18 0.12
CA LYS A 34 25.28 9.36 1.00
C LYS A 34 23.81 9.71 0.83
N VAL A 35 23.49 11.00 0.89
CA VAL A 35 22.11 11.49 0.77
C VAL A 35 21.54 11.23 -0.63
N GLN A 36 22.37 11.35 -1.68
CA GLN A 36 21.96 10.96 -3.04
C GLN A 36 21.56 9.48 -3.12
N LYS A 37 22.32 8.59 -2.48
CA LYS A 37 22.00 7.16 -2.40
C LYS A 37 20.71 6.92 -1.62
N ASP A 38 20.54 7.59 -0.49
CA ASP A 38 19.35 7.46 0.34
C ASP A 38 18.08 7.90 -0.42
N ILE A 39 18.19 8.96 -1.23
CA ILE A 39 17.09 9.43 -2.10
C ILE A 39 16.74 8.39 -3.17
N LEU A 40 17.74 7.81 -3.84
CA LEU A 40 17.51 6.77 -4.85
C LEU A 40 16.87 5.52 -4.22
N GLU A 41 17.33 5.15 -3.04
CA GLU A 41 16.76 4.02 -2.30
C GLU A 41 15.32 4.30 -1.85
N TYR A 42 15.04 5.50 -1.39
CA TYR A 42 13.69 5.96 -1.04
C TYR A 42 12.72 5.82 -2.22
N GLN A 43 13.10 6.31 -3.40
CA GLN A 43 12.28 6.20 -4.61
C GLN A 43 12.05 4.73 -5.02
N LYS A 44 13.06 3.88 -4.86
CA LYS A 44 12.93 2.45 -5.14
C LYS A 44 11.96 1.78 -4.19
N ILE A 45 12.06 2.04 -2.90
CA ILE A 45 11.16 1.47 -1.88
C ILE A 45 9.73 1.98 -2.08
N GLU A 46 9.55 3.24 -2.46
CA GLU A 46 8.23 3.80 -2.79
C GLU A 46 7.55 3.02 -3.93
N ALA A 47 8.27 2.79 -5.02
CA ALA A 47 7.74 2.00 -6.14
C ALA A 47 7.43 0.55 -5.72
N GLU A 48 8.27 -0.06 -4.88
CA GLU A 48 8.09 -1.41 -4.37
C GLU A 48 6.86 -1.49 -3.43
N LEU A 49 6.64 -0.48 -2.58
CA LEU A 49 5.45 -0.38 -1.74
C LEU A 49 4.17 -0.27 -2.56
N GLN A 50 4.16 0.55 -3.62
CA GLN A 50 3.00 0.64 -4.52
C GLN A 50 2.67 -0.71 -5.16
N TYR A 51 3.69 -1.44 -5.61
CA TYR A 51 3.52 -2.77 -6.19
C TYR A 51 2.96 -3.78 -5.17
N ILE A 52 3.49 -3.78 -3.94
CA ILE A 52 3.02 -4.65 -2.85
C ILE A 52 1.57 -4.35 -2.47
N VAL A 53 1.20 -3.08 -2.38
CA VAL A 53 -0.19 -2.67 -2.11
C VAL A 53 -1.13 -3.18 -3.20
N GLN A 54 -0.73 -3.07 -4.47
CA GLN A 54 -1.53 -3.61 -5.58
C GLN A 54 -1.69 -5.13 -5.49
N GLN A 55 -0.62 -5.87 -5.19
CA GLN A 55 -0.68 -7.33 -5.00
C GLN A 55 -1.62 -7.70 -3.84
N LYS A 56 -1.56 -6.97 -2.73
CA LYS A 56 -2.41 -7.16 -1.57
C LYS A 56 -3.89 -7.02 -1.92
N TYR A 57 -4.26 -5.98 -2.69
CA TYR A 57 -5.62 -5.80 -3.17
C TYR A 57 -6.10 -6.97 -4.05
N GLN A 58 -5.23 -7.46 -4.95
CA GLN A 58 -5.57 -8.60 -5.80
C GLN A 58 -5.78 -9.90 -5.01
N LEU A 59 -4.95 -10.13 -3.98
CA LEU A 59 -5.10 -11.29 -3.10
C LEU A 59 -6.38 -11.20 -2.26
N GLN A 60 -6.67 -10.03 -1.71
CA GLN A 60 -7.88 -9.80 -0.94
C GLN A 60 -9.14 -10.01 -1.79
N ALA A 61 -9.13 -9.53 -3.04
CA ALA A 61 -10.24 -9.75 -3.97
C ALA A 61 -10.48 -11.25 -4.22
N LYS A 62 -9.41 -12.04 -4.43
CA LYS A 62 -9.52 -13.50 -4.62
C LYS A 62 -10.02 -14.22 -3.37
N ILE A 63 -9.62 -13.78 -2.18
CA ILE A 63 -10.11 -14.33 -0.90
C ILE A 63 -11.61 -14.06 -0.77
N ASN A 64 -12.03 -12.83 -1.03
CA ASN A 64 -13.44 -12.44 -0.96
C ASN A 64 -14.29 -13.19 -2.00
N GLU A 65 -13.75 -13.38 -3.22
CA GLU A 65 -14.42 -14.17 -4.27
C GLU A 65 -14.62 -15.63 -3.83
N ALA A 66 -13.58 -16.25 -3.26
CA ALA A 66 -13.67 -17.60 -2.74
C ALA A 66 -14.67 -17.71 -1.57
N GLU A 67 -14.68 -16.76 -0.65
CA GLU A 67 -15.65 -16.69 0.46
C GLU A 67 -17.09 -16.58 -0.06
N ASN A 68 -17.33 -15.68 -1.00
CA ASN A 68 -18.65 -15.51 -1.61
C ASN A 68 -19.09 -16.79 -2.33
N ALA A 69 -18.19 -17.46 -3.05
CA ALA A 69 -18.49 -18.73 -3.72
C ALA A 69 -18.82 -19.85 -2.73
N ILE A 70 -18.09 -19.95 -1.61
CA ILE A 70 -18.38 -20.92 -0.53
C ILE A 70 -19.77 -20.65 0.05
N ASN A 71 -20.09 -19.40 0.37
CA ASN A 71 -21.40 -19.02 0.91
C ASN A 71 -22.53 -19.36 -0.07
N LEU A 72 -22.36 -19.03 -1.36
CA LEU A 72 -23.34 -19.38 -2.40
C LEU A 72 -23.53 -20.89 -2.55
N LEU A 73 -22.45 -21.67 -2.45
CA LEU A 73 -22.53 -23.14 -2.48
C LEU A 73 -23.24 -23.68 -1.25
N HIS A 74 -23.01 -23.10 -0.08
CA HIS A 74 -23.65 -23.54 1.17
C HIS A 74 -25.19 -23.47 1.08
N ASP A 75 -25.70 -22.42 0.44
CA ASP A 75 -27.14 -22.18 0.27
C ASP A 75 -27.79 -23.08 -0.79
N GLN A 76 -27.01 -23.83 -1.59
CA GLN A 76 -27.55 -24.71 -2.62
C GLN A 76 -27.90 -26.09 -2.05
N PRO A 77 -28.94 -26.76 -2.58
CA PRO A 77 -29.28 -28.13 -2.20
C PRO A 77 -28.14 -29.10 -2.55
N ALA A 78 -28.11 -30.24 -1.87
CA ALA A 78 -27.01 -31.22 -2.00
C ALA A 78 -26.91 -31.83 -3.41
N ASP A 79 -28.01 -31.87 -4.15
CA ASP A 79 -28.12 -32.39 -5.52
C ASP A 79 -27.96 -31.31 -6.60
N ALA A 80 -27.60 -30.09 -6.22
CA ALA A 80 -27.40 -29.00 -7.16
C ALA A 80 -26.29 -29.33 -8.19
N VAL A 81 -26.57 -29.03 -9.44
CA VAL A 81 -25.58 -29.18 -10.51
C VAL A 81 -24.66 -27.96 -10.53
N ILE A 82 -23.38 -28.19 -10.23
CA ILE A 82 -22.39 -27.15 -10.17
C ILE A 82 -21.52 -27.18 -11.43
N TYR A 83 -21.29 -26.01 -12.02
CA TYR A 83 -20.39 -25.82 -13.16
C TYR A 83 -19.17 -25.02 -12.73
N LYS A 84 -17.99 -25.47 -13.12
CA LYS A 84 -16.72 -24.76 -12.91
C LYS A 84 -16.33 -24.07 -14.22
N ALA A 85 -16.10 -22.76 -14.17
CA ALA A 85 -15.54 -22.03 -15.30
C ALA A 85 -14.02 -22.26 -15.36
N VAL A 86 -13.53 -22.71 -16.52
CA VAL A 86 -12.12 -22.91 -16.81
C VAL A 86 -11.79 -22.14 -18.09
N GLY A 87 -11.27 -20.93 -17.93
CA GLY A 87 -11.09 -20.00 -19.05
C GLY A 87 -12.44 -19.66 -19.70
N THR A 88 -12.59 -19.97 -20.98
CA THR A 88 -13.82 -19.72 -21.77
C THR A 88 -14.82 -20.88 -21.76
N VAL A 89 -14.51 -21.98 -21.08
CA VAL A 89 -15.34 -23.21 -21.08
C VAL A 89 -15.94 -23.42 -19.68
N MET A 90 -17.21 -23.81 -19.64
CA MET A 90 -17.86 -24.26 -18.42
C MET A 90 -17.90 -25.79 -18.40
N VAL A 91 -17.32 -26.37 -17.36
CA VAL A 91 -17.29 -27.82 -17.17
C VAL A 91 -18.23 -28.18 -16.03
N LYS A 92 -19.04 -29.22 -16.20
CA LYS A 92 -19.87 -29.75 -15.13
C LYS A 92 -18.93 -30.15 -13.96
N GLY A 93 -19.13 -29.53 -12.83
CA GLY A 93 -18.33 -29.77 -11.61
C GLY A 93 -18.55 -31.18 -11.08
N LEU A 94 -17.66 -31.52 -10.16
CA LEU A 94 -17.82 -32.70 -9.32
C LEU A 94 -18.97 -32.46 -8.32
N ASN A 95 -19.04 -33.25 -7.27
CA ASN A 95 -20.01 -33.02 -6.20
C ASN A 95 -19.73 -31.71 -5.46
N LYS A 96 -20.74 -31.16 -4.81
CA LYS A 96 -20.69 -29.91 -4.02
C LYS A 96 -19.52 -29.89 -3.05
N GLU A 97 -19.34 -30.97 -2.29
CA GLU A 97 -18.29 -31.11 -1.24
C GLU A 97 -16.87 -30.96 -1.81
N SER A 98 -16.62 -31.52 -3.00
CA SER A 98 -15.31 -31.42 -3.65
C SER A 98 -15.01 -29.99 -4.08
N VAL A 99 -16.00 -29.27 -4.62
CA VAL A 99 -15.83 -27.87 -5.05
C VAL A 99 -15.65 -26.95 -3.85
N GLU A 100 -16.40 -27.18 -2.78
CA GLU A 100 -16.29 -26.44 -1.54
C GLU A 100 -14.90 -26.62 -0.91
N LYS A 101 -14.39 -27.84 -0.88
CA LYS A 101 -13.03 -28.13 -0.42
C LYS A 101 -11.96 -27.40 -1.24
N ASP A 102 -12.06 -27.46 -2.56
CA ASP A 102 -11.14 -26.76 -3.47
C ASP A 102 -11.12 -25.23 -3.18
N LEU A 103 -12.28 -24.63 -2.90
CA LEU A 103 -12.40 -23.21 -2.60
C LEU A 103 -11.84 -22.87 -1.23
N ILE A 104 -12.02 -23.72 -0.23
CA ILE A 104 -11.43 -23.56 1.11
C ILE A 104 -9.90 -23.61 0.99
N ASP A 105 -9.34 -24.61 0.32
CA ASP A 105 -7.90 -24.76 0.11
C ASP A 105 -7.32 -23.55 -0.64
N LEU A 106 -8.05 -23.04 -1.65
CA LEU A 106 -7.68 -21.82 -2.37
C LEU A 106 -7.65 -20.61 -1.44
N LYS A 107 -8.71 -20.40 -0.65
CA LYS A 107 -8.81 -19.30 0.31
C LYS A 107 -7.67 -19.33 1.31
N GLU A 108 -7.38 -20.51 1.90
CA GLU A 108 -6.28 -20.68 2.86
C GLU A 108 -4.93 -20.34 2.22
N THR A 109 -4.67 -20.86 1.02
CA THR A 109 -3.44 -20.58 0.27
C THR A 109 -3.27 -19.08 -0.01
N GLN A 110 -4.33 -18.39 -0.44
CA GLN A 110 -4.27 -16.94 -0.69
C GLN A 110 -4.10 -16.15 0.61
N SER A 111 -4.73 -16.59 1.71
CA SER A 111 -4.59 -15.96 3.03
C SER A 111 -3.16 -16.07 3.57
N LEU A 112 -2.49 -17.19 3.37
CA LEU A 112 -1.07 -17.35 3.75
C LEU A 112 -0.17 -16.44 2.93
N ARG A 113 -0.43 -16.30 1.63
CA ARG A 113 0.30 -15.36 0.76
C ARG A 113 0.06 -13.91 1.20
N LEU A 114 -1.18 -13.55 1.54
CA LEU A 114 -1.52 -12.22 2.02
C LEU A 114 -0.72 -11.87 3.29
N LYS A 115 -0.66 -12.78 4.27
CA LYS A 115 0.14 -12.60 5.49
C LYS A 115 1.63 -12.41 5.21
N SER A 116 2.17 -13.12 4.20
CA SER A 116 3.57 -12.95 3.79
C SER A 116 3.82 -11.57 3.18
N ILE A 117 2.91 -11.11 2.33
CA ILE A 117 2.98 -9.78 1.71
C ILE A 117 2.83 -8.66 2.75
N GLU A 118 1.95 -8.83 3.73
CA GLU A 118 1.79 -7.87 4.83
C GLU A 118 3.07 -7.72 5.66
N LYS A 119 3.79 -8.82 5.90
CA LYS A 119 5.11 -8.75 6.57
C LYS A 119 6.14 -7.98 5.73
N GLN A 120 6.16 -8.20 4.42
CA GLN A 120 7.06 -7.47 3.51
C GLN A 120 6.69 -5.98 3.46
N GLU A 121 5.39 -5.67 3.39
CA GLU A 121 4.89 -4.30 3.42
C GLU A 121 5.35 -3.56 4.69
N ASN A 122 5.22 -4.19 5.85
CA ASN A 122 5.62 -3.59 7.12
C ASN A 122 7.14 -3.34 7.19
N ALA A 123 7.95 -4.30 6.76
CA ALA A 123 9.42 -4.14 6.73
C ALA A 123 9.86 -3.01 5.78
N LEU A 124 9.20 -2.88 4.62
CA LEU A 124 9.47 -1.79 3.69
C LEU A 124 9.02 -0.43 4.22
N LYS A 125 7.88 -0.38 4.93
CA LYS A 125 7.41 0.85 5.58
C LYS A 125 8.37 1.35 6.64
N GLU A 126 8.87 0.47 7.51
CA GLU A 126 9.88 0.83 8.52
C GLU A 126 11.16 1.39 7.89
N ARG A 127 11.61 0.75 6.80
CA ARG A 127 12.78 1.23 6.05
C ARG A 127 12.54 2.56 5.36
N PHE A 128 11.37 2.74 4.78
CA PHE A 128 10.92 3.97 4.14
C PHE A 128 10.90 5.14 5.14
N GLU A 129 10.30 4.97 6.31
CA GLU A 129 10.28 5.98 7.37
C GLU A 129 11.68 6.32 7.88
N THR A 130 12.56 5.32 7.95
CA THR A 130 13.95 5.54 8.39
C THR A 130 14.71 6.38 7.37
N LEU A 131 14.57 6.07 6.08
CA LEU A 131 15.20 6.84 4.99
C LEU A 131 14.64 8.26 4.94
N GLU A 132 13.33 8.42 5.08
CA GLU A 132 12.68 9.73 5.12
C GLU A 132 13.27 10.61 6.24
N LYS A 133 13.40 10.07 7.45
CA LYS A 133 14.02 10.77 8.58
C LYS A 133 15.47 11.15 8.29
N ASN A 134 16.26 10.24 7.73
CA ASN A 134 17.66 10.48 7.41
C ASN A 134 17.82 11.59 6.35
N ILE A 135 17.03 11.52 5.29
CA ILE A 135 17.02 12.53 4.22
C ILE A 135 16.62 13.89 4.79
N ASN A 136 15.53 13.95 5.57
CA ASN A 136 15.06 15.19 6.17
C ASN A 136 16.08 15.82 7.11
N ASN A 137 16.78 15.03 7.92
CA ASN A 137 17.82 15.52 8.81
C ASN A 137 19.01 16.08 8.01
N ALA A 138 19.46 15.35 6.99
CA ALA A 138 20.54 15.81 6.14
C ALA A 138 20.20 17.10 5.39
N LEU A 139 18.97 17.24 4.91
CA LEU A 139 18.49 18.47 4.26
C LEU A 139 18.42 19.66 5.23
N LYS A 140 18.03 19.41 6.49
CA LYS A 140 18.05 20.44 7.54
C LYS A 140 19.47 20.92 7.84
N GLU A 141 20.42 19.99 7.99
CA GLU A 141 21.84 20.31 8.23
C GLU A 141 22.44 21.15 7.09
N MET A 142 21.97 20.92 5.86
CA MET A 142 22.40 21.70 4.68
C MET A 142 21.66 23.04 4.53
N GLY A 143 20.69 23.36 5.40
CA GLY A 143 19.88 24.58 5.29
C GLY A 143 18.89 24.56 4.11
N LEU A 144 18.65 23.39 3.50
CA LEU A 144 17.75 23.21 2.35
C LEU A 144 16.33 22.80 2.76
N ALA A 145 16.09 22.44 4.02
CA ALA A 145 14.78 22.10 4.52
C ALA A 145 13.99 23.37 4.82
N GLN A 146 12.89 23.58 4.14
CA GLN A 146 11.92 24.60 4.53
C GLN A 146 11.28 24.14 5.85
N SER A 147 11.45 24.95 6.91
CA SER A 147 10.67 24.77 8.15
C SER A 147 9.19 24.81 7.81
N PRO A 148 8.36 23.91 8.36
CA PRO A 148 6.92 24.07 8.25
C PRO A 148 6.56 25.43 8.86
N LYS A 149 6.02 26.34 8.06
CA LYS A 149 5.44 27.58 8.58
C LYS A 149 4.29 27.15 9.49
N ASN A 150 4.49 27.30 10.79
CA ASN A 150 3.42 27.32 11.76
C ASN A 150 2.48 28.44 11.32
N ASN A 151 1.30 28.08 10.84
CA ASN A 151 0.19 29.01 10.82
C ASN A 151 -0.31 29.13 12.26
N GLU A 152 0.37 29.94 13.04
CA GLU A 152 -0.17 30.47 14.27
C GLU A 152 -0.99 31.73 13.94
N ASN A 153 -2.24 31.62 14.35
CA ASN A 153 -3.14 32.70 14.72
C ASN A 153 -3.55 33.71 13.63
N ILE A 154 -4.72 33.45 13.09
CA ILE A 154 -5.67 34.55 12.80
C ILE A 154 -6.54 34.66 14.06
N ASP A 155 -6.21 35.62 14.89
CA ASP A 155 -7.02 36.10 15.99
C ASP A 155 -8.01 37.10 15.39
N ASP A 156 -9.20 36.60 15.04
CA ASP A 156 -10.33 37.44 14.64
C ASP A 156 -11.07 37.88 15.90
N THR A 157 -10.58 38.95 16.49
CA THR A 157 -11.38 39.79 17.40
C THR A 157 -12.12 40.80 16.55
N ASP A 158 -13.27 40.44 16.02
CA ASP A 158 -14.26 41.39 15.59
C ASP A 158 -15.14 41.83 16.77
N GLU A 159 -14.69 42.93 17.35
CA GLU A 159 -15.46 43.76 18.29
C GLU A 159 -16.53 44.50 17.51
N TYR A 160 -17.80 44.09 17.64
CA TYR A 160 -18.97 44.89 17.22
C TYR A 160 -19.41 45.79 18.36
N ASN A 161 -19.28 47.08 18.13
CA ASN A 161 -19.97 48.15 18.84
C ASN A 161 -21.10 48.69 17.94
#